data_f1c5f0e1782a91ee455ff822142bbd6e
#
_entry.id   f1c5f0e1782a91ee455ff822142bbd6e
#
_cell.length_a   1.000
_cell.length_b   1.000
_cell.length_c   1.000
_cell.angle_alpha   90.00
_cell.angle_beta   90.00
_cell.angle_gamma   90.00
#
_symmetry.space_group_name_H-M   'P 1'
#
loop_
_entity.id
_entity.type
_entity.pdbx_description
1 polymer ?
#
loop_
_entity_poly.entity_id
_entity_poly.type
_entity_poly.pdbx_seq_one_letter_code
_entity_poly.pdbx_strand_id
1 'polypeptide(L)'
;MRGILCLLYNPPVPTHPFDRYAAFTDLSVLKAASDRPLRKSVRVNTLKCSVADFKAWAQEQGWSLTPVPWWPEGFYVDRTDLSTALGRDLRHLLGHFYMQEAASMLPVALLDPAPGEAILDLCAAPGSKTTQIAARIGLRTKDLGLKDLKHAPLASDDACLGVVIANDMQEKRLRVLNDALQRTGATSVVITRKVGQWFSKHLTERFDRVVCDAPCTAQGTARKDPTALQYSSQDSIEKAARLQYQLLEAAIHAAKVGGRIVYSTCTLTPEENEGVVLQILNKFSDQLEVIHPKEALPSGLNWDTSAAISDSEIVQKSLNPNPNPNLHPFLRLWPQTYDTEGFFCAVLKKTKPTRAVEPLEMFPRAARLLSRKNAEAVSRLFTEQFGTDFLQDDECLVEKGNFILLAGEKAHAFPLPVTEYAMGIPFAKILPDGRYRITNELASLRGHLASSHVLELMEEQLHGLLAGKDIPVDSALRGDTILRHRGISLGVGLSKEGTLLNRLPRWVVKLGS
;
A
#
# COMPACT_ATOMS: atom_id res chain seq x y z
N MET A 1 -0.95 26.57 29.57
CA MET A 1 -1.43 26.95 28.24
C MET A 1 -2.80 26.33 27.99
N ARG A 2 -3.84 26.83 28.69
CA ARG A 2 -5.24 26.33 28.59
C ARG A 2 -6.19 27.36 27.94
N GLY A 3 -5.69 28.32 27.16
CA GLY A 3 -6.42 29.55 26.88
C GLY A 3 -6.58 30.02 25.45
N ILE A 4 -6.23 29.23 24.39
CA ILE A 4 -6.26 29.78 23.01
C ILE A 4 -7.25 29.03 22.06
N LEU A 5 -7.79 27.88 22.44
CA LEU A 5 -8.69 27.11 21.56
C LEU A 5 -10.20 27.29 21.84
N CYS A 6 -10.60 28.20 22.75
CA CYS A 6 -11.98 28.25 23.27
C CYS A 6 -12.77 29.52 22.97
N LEU A 7 -12.34 30.37 22.08
CA LEU A 7 -13.08 31.61 21.77
C LEU A 7 -13.21 31.73 20.25
N LEU A 8 -14.32 31.33 19.69
CA LEU A 8 -15.04 31.95 18.57
C LEU A 8 -16.03 31.05 17.79
N TYR A 9 -16.25 29.80 18.17
CA TYR A 9 -17.34 29.06 17.57
C TYR A 9 -18.00 28.17 18.61
N ASN A 10 -19.13 28.66 19.15
CA ASN A 10 -20.08 27.85 19.93
C ASN A 10 -21.26 27.54 19.00
N PRO A 11 -21.10 26.56 18.04
CA PRO A 11 -22.22 26.19 17.20
C PRO A 11 -23.30 25.57 18.07
N PRO A 12 -24.60 25.69 17.71
CA PRO A 12 -25.63 24.90 18.32
C PRO A 12 -25.21 23.43 18.27
N VAL A 13 -25.55 22.66 19.33
CA VAL A 13 -25.21 21.22 19.38
C VAL A 13 -25.64 20.59 18.05
N PRO A 14 -24.71 20.04 17.26
CA PRO A 14 -25.05 19.56 15.93
C PRO A 14 -26.12 18.48 16.04
N THR A 15 -27.21 18.61 15.34
CA THR A 15 -28.26 17.60 15.26
C THR A 15 -27.82 16.42 14.40
N HIS A 16 -26.86 16.67 13.50
CA HIS A 16 -26.23 15.67 12.66
C HIS A 16 -24.71 15.90 12.64
N PRO A 17 -23.87 14.85 12.64
CA PRO A 17 -22.40 14.98 12.63
C PRO A 17 -21.85 15.84 11.48
N PHE A 18 -22.52 15.90 10.34
CA PHE A 18 -22.13 16.75 9.20
C PHE A 18 -22.47 18.24 9.37
N ASP A 19 -23.31 18.64 10.33
CA ASP A 19 -23.71 20.05 10.49
C ASP A 19 -22.52 20.96 10.77
N ARG A 20 -21.43 20.42 11.35
CA ARG A 20 -20.16 21.13 11.56
C ARG A 20 -19.46 21.59 10.27
N TYR A 21 -19.82 21.03 9.11
CA TYR A 21 -19.21 21.34 7.82
C TYR A 21 -19.99 22.42 7.03
N ALA A 22 -21.02 23.02 7.61
CA ALA A 22 -21.86 24.02 6.94
C ALA A 22 -21.07 25.23 6.39
N ALA A 23 -19.96 25.60 7.04
CA ALA A 23 -19.10 26.69 6.57
C ALA A 23 -18.20 26.30 5.38
N PHE A 24 -18.08 24.99 5.07
CA PHE A 24 -17.11 24.48 4.12
C PHE A 24 -17.73 23.86 2.86
N THR A 25 -19.00 23.47 2.93
CA THR A 25 -19.71 22.83 1.82
C THR A 25 -21.21 22.88 2.00
N ASP A 26 -21.95 22.67 0.90
CA ASP A 26 -23.40 22.48 0.95
C ASP A 26 -23.75 21.15 1.64
N LEU A 27 -24.37 21.25 2.82
CA LEU A 27 -24.74 20.08 3.63
C LEU A 27 -25.76 19.18 2.96
N SER A 28 -26.67 19.74 2.16
CA SER A 28 -27.70 18.94 1.48
C SER A 28 -27.06 18.03 0.42
N VAL A 29 -26.09 18.56 -0.32
CA VAL A 29 -25.32 17.83 -1.33
C VAL A 29 -24.40 16.80 -0.67
N LEU A 30 -23.72 17.16 0.42
CA LEU A 30 -22.87 16.23 1.18
C LEU A 30 -23.67 15.06 1.75
N LYS A 31 -24.83 15.33 2.40
CA LYS A 31 -25.70 14.29 2.94
C LYS A 31 -26.21 13.37 1.83
N ALA A 32 -26.76 13.94 0.76
CA ALA A 32 -27.23 13.15 -0.39
C ALA A 32 -26.14 12.30 -1.04
N ALA A 33 -24.89 12.79 -1.12
CA ALA A 33 -23.77 12.01 -1.60
C ALA A 33 -23.39 10.87 -0.64
N SER A 34 -23.46 11.14 0.67
CA SER A 34 -23.11 10.17 1.72
C SER A 34 -24.12 9.02 1.83
N ASP A 35 -25.37 9.25 1.43
CA ASP A 35 -26.42 8.22 1.42
C ASP A 35 -26.33 7.29 0.19
N ARG A 36 -25.59 7.67 -0.85
CA ARG A 36 -25.42 6.82 -2.03
C ARG A 36 -24.39 5.72 -1.77
N PRO A 37 -24.60 4.49 -2.29
CA PRO A 37 -23.60 3.43 -2.22
C PRO A 37 -22.25 3.89 -2.79
N LEU A 38 -21.17 3.56 -2.08
CA LEU A 38 -19.81 3.86 -2.55
C LEU A 38 -19.47 3.01 -3.77
N ARG A 39 -19.00 3.65 -4.84
CA ARG A 39 -18.47 2.95 -6.02
C ARG A 39 -17.31 2.04 -5.62
N LYS A 40 -17.28 0.84 -6.16
CA LYS A 40 -16.14 -0.05 -5.96
C LYS A 40 -14.98 0.38 -6.83
N SER A 41 -13.77 0.34 -6.27
CA SER A 41 -12.56 0.60 -7.02
C SER A 41 -11.48 -0.43 -6.73
N VAL A 42 -10.62 -0.63 -7.71
CA VAL A 42 -9.50 -1.56 -7.66
C VAL A 42 -8.23 -0.87 -8.14
N ARG A 43 -7.11 -1.37 -7.67
CA ARG A 43 -5.78 -1.00 -8.16
C ARG A 43 -5.11 -2.25 -8.73
N VAL A 44 -4.70 -2.18 -9.99
CA VAL A 44 -3.91 -3.25 -10.63
C VAL A 44 -2.56 -3.38 -9.92
N ASN A 45 -2.17 -4.59 -9.63
CA ASN A 45 -0.85 -4.88 -9.05
C ASN A 45 0.15 -5.18 -10.17
N THR A 46 0.94 -4.19 -10.52
CA THR A 46 1.91 -4.27 -11.62
C THR A 46 3.10 -5.20 -11.35
N LEU A 47 3.26 -5.70 -10.13
CA LEU A 47 4.21 -6.80 -9.83
C LEU A 47 3.76 -8.15 -10.41
N LYS A 48 2.48 -8.32 -10.74
CA LYS A 48 1.89 -9.60 -11.18
C LYS A 48 1.09 -9.52 -12.48
N CYS A 49 0.63 -8.35 -12.87
CA CYS A 49 -0.27 -8.20 -14.00
C CYS A 49 -0.08 -6.83 -14.66
N SER A 50 0.06 -6.79 -15.97
CA SER A 50 0.05 -5.51 -16.68
C SER A 50 -1.33 -4.87 -16.65
N VAL A 51 -1.40 -3.55 -16.77
CA VAL A 51 -2.69 -2.83 -16.87
C VAL A 51 -3.44 -3.26 -18.14
N ALA A 52 -2.73 -3.55 -19.23
CA ALA A 52 -3.33 -4.00 -20.49
C ALA A 52 -4.00 -5.38 -20.32
N ASP A 53 -3.30 -6.34 -19.71
CA ASP A 53 -3.84 -7.69 -19.47
C ASP A 53 -5.02 -7.66 -18.49
N PHE A 54 -4.95 -6.79 -17.47
CA PHE A 54 -6.06 -6.61 -16.54
C PHE A 54 -7.31 -6.06 -17.26
N LYS A 55 -7.15 -5.05 -18.12
CA LYS A 55 -8.26 -4.47 -18.89
C LYS A 55 -8.89 -5.49 -19.85
N ALA A 56 -8.06 -6.25 -20.57
CA ALA A 56 -8.55 -7.29 -21.48
C ALA A 56 -9.35 -8.34 -20.72
N TRP A 57 -8.82 -8.85 -19.63
CA TRP A 57 -9.52 -9.79 -18.77
C TRP A 57 -10.82 -9.22 -18.17
N ALA A 58 -10.80 -7.99 -17.67
CA ALA A 58 -11.99 -7.34 -17.11
C ALA A 58 -13.10 -7.22 -18.15
N GLN A 59 -12.75 -6.90 -19.39
CA GLN A 59 -13.68 -6.85 -20.51
C GLN A 59 -14.30 -8.23 -20.80
N GLU A 60 -13.50 -9.29 -20.79
CA GLU A 60 -13.98 -10.69 -20.93
C GLU A 60 -14.97 -11.08 -19.82
N GLN A 61 -14.78 -10.53 -18.60
CA GLN A 61 -15.67 -10.74 -17.47
C GLN A 61 -16.91 -9.83 -17.47
N GLY A 62 -17.08 -8.99 -18.50
CA GLY A 62 -18.18 -8.03 -18.60
C GLY A 62 -18.08 -6.87 -17.60
N TRP A 63 -16.87 -6.55 -17.12
CA TRP A 63 -16.64 -5.40 -16.24
C TRP A 63 -16.48 -4.12 -17.05
N SER A 64 -17.13 -3.05 -16.61
CA SER A 64 -16.88 -1.70 -17.10
C SER A 64 -15.88 -0.99 -16.17
N LEU A 65 -14.79 -0.48 -16.76
CA LEU A 65 -13.71 0.17 -16.01
C LEU A 65 -13.69 1.67 -16.33
N THR A 66 -13.80 2.51 -15.30
CA THR A 66 -13.58 3.95 -15.39
C THR A 66 -12.28 4.30 -14.67
N PRO A 67 -11.30 4.99 -15.30
CA PRO A 67 -10.04 5.33 -14.65
C PRO A 67 -10.25 6.20 -13.41
N VAL A 68 -9.43 5.96 -12.37
CA VAL A 68 -9.28 6.87 -11.23
C VAL A 68 -8.37 8.02 -11.69
N PRO A 69 -8.81 9.30 -11.60
CA PRO A 69 -8.11 10.41 -12.24
C PRO A 69 -6.67 10.64 -11.78
N TRP A 70 -6.35 10.27 -10.53
CA TRP A 70 -5.03 10.51 -9.92
C TRP A 70 -4.13 9.27 -9.83
N TRP A 71 -4.58 8.11 -10.37
CA TRP A 71 -3.76 6.89 -10.32
C TRP A 71 -3.95 6.03 -11.58
N PRO A 72 -2.91 5.89 -12.45
CA PRO A 72 -3.03 5.21 -13.76
C PRO A 72 -3.44 3.75 -13.67
N GLU A 73 -3.05 3.05 -12.60
CA GLU A 73 -3.39 1.65 -12.36
C GLU A 73 -4.69 1.49 -11.54
N GLY A 74 -5.39 2.61 -11.25
CA GLY A 74 -6.65 2.64 -10.50
C GLY A 74 -7.87 2.70 -11.40
N PHE A 75 -8.90 1.90 -11.07
CA PHE A 75 -10.16 1.87 -11.82
C PHE A 75 -11.36 1.77 -10.88
N TYR A 76 -12.39 2.53 -11.15
CA TYR A 76 -13.74 2.22 -10.69
C TYR A 76 -14.26 1.03 -11.49
N VAL A 77 -15.01 0.14 -10.83
CA VAL A 77 -15.49 -1.12 -11.40
C VAL A 77 -17.00 -1.16 -11.31
N ASP A 78 -17.66 -1.20 -12.46
CA ASP A 78 -19.08 -1.45 -12.58
C ASP A 78 -19.28 -2.85 -13.20
N ARG A 79 -20.12 -3.70 -12.57
CA ARG A 79 -20.36 -5.09 -12.98
C ARG A 79 -21.84 -5.36 -13.06
N THR A 80 -22.27 -6.08 -14.07
CA THR A 80 -23.65 -6.59 -14.21
C THR A 80 -23.86 -7.84 -13.37
N ASP A 81 -22.87 -8.74 -13.34
CA ASP A 81 -22.90 -9.92 -12.48
C ASP A 81 -22.32 -9.62 -11.10
N LEU A 82 -23.16 -9.73 -10.08
CA LEU A 82 -22.81 -9.55 -8.66
C LEU A 82 -22.85 -10.86 -7.87
N SER A 83 -22.99 -12.00 -8.52
CA SER A 83 -23.05 -13.33 -7.88
C SER A 83 -21.81 -13.63 -7.04
N THR A 84 -20.64 -13.19 -7.53
CA THR A 84 -19.38 -13.29 -6.79
C THR A 84 -18.97 -11.92 -6.27
N ALA A 85 -18.78 -11.80 -4.95
CA ALA A 85 -18.25 -10.58 -4.36
C ALA A 85 -16.85 -10.30 -4.90
N LEU A 86 -16.52 -9.02 -5.19
CA LEU A 86 -15.23 -8.61 -5.75
C LEU A 86 -14.02 -9.08 -4.90
N GLY A 87 -14.16 -9.15 -3.58
CA GLY A 87 -13.15 -9.68 -2.66
C GLY A 87 -12.97 -11.20 -2.71
N ARG A 88 -13.87 -11.91 -3.38
CA ARG A 88 -13.78 -13.36 -3.63
C ARG A 88 -13.35 -13.69 -5.06
N ASP A 89 -13.09 -12.68 -5.88
CA ASP A 89 -12.55 -12.92 -7.21
C ASP A 89 -11.18 -13.58 -7.15
N LEU A 90 -10.95 -14.59 -7.98
CA LEU A 90 -9.72 -15.39 -7.98
C LEU A 90 -8.48 -14.51 -8.20
N ARG A 91 -8.54 -13.55 -9.13
CA ARG A 91 -7.41 -12.65 -9.40
C ARG A 91 -7.13 -11.70 -8.22
N HIS A 92 -8.18 -11.31 -7.46
CA HIS A 92 -7.97 -10.57 -6.21
C HIS A 92 -7.25 -11.43 -5.17
N LEU A 93 -7.68 -12.68 -4.99
CA LEU A 93 -7.07 -13.62 -4.04
C LEU A 93 -5.63 -13.98 -4.41
N LEU A 94 -5.31 -14.03 -5.70
CA LEU A 94 -3.95 -14.21 -6.22
C LEU A 94 -3.12 -12.93 -6.23
N GLY A 95 -3.71 -11.77 -5.88
CA GLY A 95 -3.00 -10.49 -5.77
C GLY A 95 -2.72 -9.78 -7.08
N HIS A 96 -3.44 -10.09 -8.19
CA HIS A 96 -3.32 -9.38 -9.46
C HIS A 96 -3.93 -7.98 -9.40
N PHE A 97 -4.88 -7.77 -8.52
CA PHE A 97 -5.38 -6.45 -8.14
C PHE A 97 -5.67 -6.36 -6.64
N TYR A 98 -5.70 -5.16 -6.13
CA TYR A 98 -6.04 -4.83 -4.75
C TYR A 98 -7.36 -4.04 -4.73
N MET A 99 -8.30 -4.42 -3.86
CA MET A 99 -9.48 -3.60 -3.61
C MET A 99 -9.06 -2.40 -2.77
N GLN A 100 -8.99 -1.25 -3.39
CA GLN A 100 -8.59 0.00 -2.73
C GLN A 100 -9.59 1.09 -3.10
N GLU A 101 -10.09 1.80 -2.11
CA GLU A 101 -10.94 2.96 -2.33
C GLU A 101 -10.15 4.05 -3.07
N ALA A 102 -10.79 4.72 -4.04
CA ALA A 102 -10.11 5.62 -4.95
C ALA A 102 -9.40 6.79 -4.25
N ALA A 103 -10.04 7.44 -3.28
CA ALA A 103 -9.41 8.51 -2.51
C ALA A 103 -8.18 8.03 -1.73
N SER A 104 -8.19 6.77 -1.26
CA SER A 104 -7.05 6.17 -0.56
C SER A 104 -5.82 5.94 -1.45
N MET A 105 -5.95 6.01 -2.79
CA MET A 105 -4.81 5.96 -3.72
C MET A 105 -4.06 7.29 -3.81
N LEU A 106 -4.73 8.39 -3.48
CA LEU A 106 -4.21 9.75 -3.64
C LEU A 106 -2.93 10.06 -2.85
N PRO A 107 -2.76 9.65 -1.58
CA PRO A 107 -1.52 9.93 -0.84
C PRO A 107 -0.27 9.39 -1.52
N VAL A 108 -0.36 8.20 -2.13
CA VAL A 108 0.78 7.61 -2.84
C VAL A 108 1.02 8.28 -4.19
N ALA A 109 -0.04 8.76 -4.87
CA ALA A 109 0.11 9.58 -6.07
C ALA A 109 0.87 10.88 -5.75
N LEU A 110 0.50 11.56 -4.65
CA LEU A 110 1.17 12.78 -4.20
C LEU A 110 2.58 12.52 -3.63
N LEU A 111 2.82 11.33 -3.07
CA LEU A 111 4.14 10.90 -2.63
C LEU A 111 5.07 10.71 -3.82
N ASP A 112 4.56 10.21 -4.95
CA ASP A 112 5.27 9.94 -6.21
C ASP A 112 6.57 9.15 -5.98
N PRO A 113 6.46 7.91 -5.44
CA PRO A 113 7.63 7.12 -5.09
C PRO A 113 8.39 6.65 -6.33
N ALA A 114 9.74 6.64 -6.26
CA ALA A 114 10.61 6.22 -7.33
C ALA A 114 11.45 4.97 -6.96
N PRO A 115 11.84 4.15 -7.96
CA PRO A 115 12.79 3.06 -7.75
C PRO A 115 14.07 3.54 -7.05
N GLY A 116 14.64 2.69 -6.19
CA GLY A 116 15.86 3.01 -5.45
C GLY A 116 15.68 3.83 -4.18
N GLU A 117 14.52 4.45 -3.93
CA GLU A 117 14.27 5.25 -2.74
C GLU A 117 14.03 4.41 -1.47
N ALA A 118 14.36 4.98 -0.32
CA ALA A 118 13.99 4.49 0.99
C ALA A 118 12.73 5.24 1.46
N ILE A 119 11.64 4.51 1.68
CA ILE A 119 10.32 5.08 1.98
C ILE A 119 9.82 4.58 3.32
N LEU A 120 9.26 5.46 4.13
CA LEU A 120 8.57 5.12 5.37
C LEU A 120 7.05 5.22 5.18
N ASP A 121 6.34 4.13 5.41
CA ASP A 121 4.90 4.12 5.64
C ASP A 121 4.68 4.01 7.16
N LEU A 122 4.39 5.16 7.79
CA LEU A 122 4.44 5.30 9.24
C LEU A 122 3.27 4.63 9.97
N CYS A 123 2.11 4.49 9.29
CA CYS A 123 0.88 3.88 9.82
C CYS A 123 0.30 2.89 8.78
N ALA A 124 1.10 1.89 8.42
CA ALA A 124 0.97 1.11 7.20
C ALA A 124 -0.25 0.20 7.09
N ALA A 125 -0.70 -0.36 8.22
CA ALA A 125 -1.77 -1.36 8.18
C ALA A 125 -3.14 -0.75 7.81
N PRO A 126 -3.93 -1.43 6.98
CA PRO A 126 -3.85 -2.85 6.56
C PRO A 126 -2.98 -3.14 5.32
N GLY A 127 -2.26 -2.15 4.73
CA GLY A 127 -1.30 -2.38 3.66
C GLY A 127 -1.69 -1.87 2.28
N SER A 128 -2.79 -1.14 2.15
CA SER A 128 -3.23 -0.61 0.85
C SER A 128 -2.19 0.35 0.24
N LYS A 129 -1.69 1.32 1.01
CA LYS A 129 -0.66 2.27 0.57
C LYS A 129 0.71 1.62 0.47
N THR A 130 1.08 0.77 1.44
CA THR A 130 2.34 0.01 1.40
C THR A 130 2.47 -0.82 0.13
N THR A 131 1.43 -1.60 -0.24
CA THR A 131 1.42 -2.42 -1.47
C THR A 131 1.40 -1.56 -2.74
N GLN A 132 0.82 -0.36 -2.69
CA GLN A 132 0.83 0.61 -3.78
C GLN A 132 2.24 1.17 -3.99
N ILE A 133 2.92 1.56 -2.93
CA ILE A 133 4.32 2.02 -2.96
C ILE A 133 5.23 0.89 -3.44
N ALA A 134 5.09 -0.32 -2.86
CA ALA A 134 5.91 -1.47 -3.22
C ALA A 134 5.79 -1.85 -4.70
N ALA A 135 4.58 -1.75 -5.27
CA ALA A 135 4.38 -1.96 -6.70
C ALA A 135 5.14 -0.93 -7.54
N ARG A 136 5.19 0.33 -7.10
CA ARG A 136 5.85 1.41 -7.84
C ARG A 136 7.38 1.31 -7.80
N ILE A 137 7.95 1.04 -6.62
CA ILE A 137 9.43 0.94 -6.44
C ILE A 137 9.99 -0.44 -6.76
N GLY A 138 9.13 -1.46 -6.91
CA GLY A 138 9.49 -2.83 -7.24
C GLY A 138 9.53 -3.10 -8.76
N LEU A 139 9.17 -2.13 -9.60
CA LEU A 139 9.25 -2.26 -11.04
C LEU A 139 10.65 -1.87 -11.51
N ARG A 140 11.25 -2.74 -12.32
CA ARG A 140 12.49 -2.42 -13.02
C ARG A 140 12.16 -1.65 -14.30
N THR A 141 13.01 -0.72 -14.69
CA THR A 141 12.86 0.04 -15.94
C THR A 141 12.69 -0.85 -17.16
N LYS A 142 13.42 -1.98 -17.21
CA LYS A 142 13.31 -2.98 -18.27
C LYS A 142 11.97 -3.72 -18.33
N ASP A 143 11.28 -3.85 -17.19
CA ASP A 143 9.98 -4.56 -17.08
C ASP A 143 8.80 -3.66 -17.50
N LEU A 144 9.01 -2.36 -17.51
CA LEU A 144 7.96 -1.38 -17.80
C LEU A 144 7.69 -1.19 -19.29
N GLY A 145 8.58 -1.65 -20.19
CA GLY A 145 8.46 -1.38 -21.62
C GLY A 145 8.40 0.12 -21.97
N LEU A 146 8.64 0.97 -20.98
CA LEU A 146 8.45 2.42 -21.05
C LEU A 146 9.73 3.08 -21.59
N LYS A 147 9.85 3.13 -22.92
CA LYS A 147 10.84 4.00 -23.59
C LYS A 147 10.64 5.49 -23.30
N ASP A 148 9.59 5.87 -22.59
CA ASP A 148 9.12 7.26 -22.44
C ASP A 148 9.19 7.83 -21.02
N LEU A 149 9.87 7.20 -20.04
CA LEU A 149 10.18 7.84 -18.76
C LEU A 149 11.33 8.86 -18.90
N LYS A 150 11.19 9.82 -19.82
CA LYS A 150 12.17 10.91 -20.01
C LYS A 150 12.29 11.87 -18.81
N HIS A 151 11.52 11.67 -17.74
CA HIS A 151 11.50 12.56 -16.58
C HIS A 151 11.62 11.84 -15.22
N ALA A 152 11.95 10.55 -15.18
CA ALA A 152 12.41 9.96 -13.93
C ALA A 152 13.88 10.40 -13.70
N PRO A 153 14.20 11.05 -12.57
CA PRO A 153 15.54 11.62 -12.36
C PRO A 153 16.68 10.59 -12.27
N LEU A 154 16.42 9.30 -12.35
CA LEU A 154 17.38 8.19 -12.25
C LEU A 154 16.92 6.95 -13.04
N ALA A 155 16.55 7.11 -14.30
CA ALA A 155 16.42 5.96 -15.20
C ALA A 155 17.85 5.60 -15.72
N SER A 156 18.72 5.15 -14.84
CA SER A 156 19.88 4.34 -15.24
C SER A 156 19.40 2.90 -15.40
N ASP A 157 19.94 2.15 -16.36
CA ASP A 157 19.70 0.71 -16.54
C ASP A 157 20.03 -0.11 -15.26
N ASP A 158 20.67 0.52 -14.28
CA ASP A 158 21.10 0.01 -12.97
C ASP A 158 20.13 0.38 -11.81
N ALA A 159 18.90 0.83 -12.08
CA ALA A 159 17.96 1.19 -11.01
C ALA A 159 17.58 -0.06 -10.19
N CYS A 160 18.19 -0.20 -9.00
CA CYS A 160 17.88 -1.26 -8.05
C CYS A 160 16.53 -1.02 -7.35
N LEU A 161 15.93 -2.09 -6.84
CA LEU A 161 14.71 -2.01 -6.02
C LEU A 161 14.88 -1.01 -4.88
N GLY A 162 13.82 -0.20 -4.61
CA GLY A 162 13.76 0.62 -3.40
C GLY A 162 13.51 -0.23 -2.14
N VAL A 163 13.30 0.45 -1.01
CA VAL A 163 12.85 -0.20 0.23
C VAL A 163 11.69 0.55 0.87
N VAL A 164 10.68 -0.17 1.34
CA VAL A 164 9.61 0.37 2.19
C VAL A 164 9.77 -0.16 3.61
N ILE A 165 9.89 0.74 4.57
CA ILE A 165 9.72 0.41 5.98
C ILE A 165 8.25 0.67 6.32
N ALA A 166 7.50 -0.41 6.51
CA ALA A 166 6.07 -0.39 6.81
C ALA A 166 5.86 -0.60 8.31
N ASN A 167 5.34 0.41 9.00
CA ASN A 167 5.17 0.37 10.45
C ASN A 167 3.71 0.39 10.87
N ASP A 168 3.37 -0.39 11.88
CA ASP A 168 2.14 -0.23 12.67
C ASP A 168 2.39 -0.74 14.09
N MET A 169 1.71 -0.17 15.08
CA MET A 169 1.87 -0.60 16.47
C MET A 169 1.05 -1.83 16.84
N GLN A 170 -0.03 -2.12 16.09
CA GLN A 170 -1.01 -3.15 16.42
C GLN A 170 -0.70 -4.47 15.71
N GLU A 171 -0.35 -5.50 16.50
CA GLU A 171 0.02 -6.82 15.96
C GLU A 171 -1.04 -7.46 15.08
N LYS A 172 -2.32 -7.36 15.47
CA LYS A 172 -3.43 -7.93 14.67
C LYS A 172 -3.49 -7.31 13.28
N ARG A 173 -3.25 -5.99 13.20
CA ARG A 173 -3.22 -5.27 11.92
C ARG A 173 -1.98 -5.60 11.10
N LEU A 174 -0.82 -5.82 11.75
CA LEU A 174 0.42 -6.23 11.07
C LEU A 174 0.30 -7.60 10.40
N ARG A 175 -0.50 -8.52 10.94
CA ARG A 175 -0.78 -9.80 10.27
C ARG A 175 -1.49 -9.58 8.94
N VAL A 176 -2.52 -8.74 8.93
CA VAL A 176 -3.25 -8.38 7.71
C VAL A 176 -2.35 -7.68 6.68
N LEU A 177 -1.47 -6.77 7.15
CA LEU A 177 -0.45 -6.14 6.32
C LEU A 177 0.49 -7.19 5.70
N ASN A 178 1.01 -8.11 6.50
CA ASN A 178 1.92 -9.16 6.02
C ASN A 178 1.24 -10.07 4.98
N ASP A 179 0.00 -10.50 5.24
CA ASP A 179 -0.77 -11.30 4.30
C ASP A 179 -1.01 -10.54 2.96
N ALA A 180 -1.27 -9.24 3.04
CA ALA A 180 -1.42 -8.40 1.85
C ALA A 180 -0.10 -8.31 1.05
N LEU A 181 1.05 -8.17 1.71
CA LEU A 181 2.36 -8.12 1.07
C LEU A 181 2.73 -9.44 0.40
N GLN A 182 2.52 -10.56 1.10
CA GLN A 182 2.76 -11.89 0.54
C GLN A 182 1.87 -12.16 -0.68
N ARG A 183 0.58 -11.85 -0.58
CA ARG A 183 -0.38 -12.01 -1.66
C ARG A 183 -0.05 -11.16 -2.89
N THR A 184 0.44 -9.94 -2.68
CA THR A 184 0.82 -9.03 -3.79
C THR A 184 2.22 -9.27 -4.33
N GLY A 185 3.05 -10.05 -3.64
CA GLY A 185 4.42 -10.35 -4.08
C GLY A 185 5.43 -9.24 -3.80
N ALA A 186 5.22 -8.46 -2.73
CA ALA A 186 6.06 -7.32 -2.39
C ALA A 186 7.36 -7.75 -1.68
N THR A 187 8.47 -7.92 -2.42
CA THR A 187 9.77 -8.35 -1.88
C THR A 187 10.57 -7.22 -1.23
N SER A 188 10.27 -5.96 -1.57
CA SER A 188 11.01 -4.76 -1.14
C SER A 188 10.54 -4.15 0.19
N VAL A 189 9.74 -4.88 0.98
CA VAL A 189 9.11 -4.35 2.21
C VAL A 189 9.66 -5.01 3.47
N VAL A 190 9.95 -4.17 4.46
CA VAL A 190 10.29 -4.58 5.83
C VAL A 190 9.22 -4.06 6.78
N ILE A 191 8.61 -4.95 7.55
CA ILE A 191 7.59 -4.60 8.54
C ILE A 191 8.24 -4.36 9.89
N THR A 192 7.88 -3.26 10.56
CA THR A 192 8.27 -2.94 11.93
C THR A 192 7.05 -2.79 12.82
N ARG A 193 7.23 -3.05 14.14
CA ARG A 193 6.20 -2.87 15.16
C ARG A 193 6.68 -1.85 16.20
N LYS A 194 6.44 -0.57 15.91
CA LYS A 194 6.81 0.53 16.80
C LYS A 194 5.70 1.57 16.89
N VAL A 195 5.67 2.34 17.97
CA VAL A 195 4.91 3.59 17.99
C VAL A 195 5.53 4.56 16.98
N GLY A 196 4.71 5.31 16.24
CA GLY A 196 5.22 6.16 15.16
C GLY A 196 6.26 7.18 15.63
N GLN A 197 6.11 7.72 16.85
CA GLN A 197 7.04 8.68 17.44
C GLN A 197 8.48 8.11 17.64
N TRP A 198 8.63 6.79 17.67
CA TRP A 198 9.92 6.12 17.76
C TRP A 198 10.86 6.50 16.61
N PHE A 199 10.31 6.67 15.39
CA PHE A 199 11.08 6.98 14.19
C PHE A 199 11.78 8.33 14.25
N SER A 200 11.20 9.30 14.97
CA SER A 200 11.79 10.63 15.13
C SER A 200 13.13 10.64 15.88
N LYS A 201 13.38 9.62 16.72
CA LYS A 201 14.61 9.52 17.52
C LYS A 201 15.62 8.55 16.92
N HIS A 202 15.13 7.46 16.33
CA HIS A 202 15.99 6.35 15.96
C HIS A 202 16.29 6.28 14.46
N LEU A 203 15.50 6.96 13.61
CA LEU A 203 15.68 6.95 12.17
C LEU A 203 15.58 8.38 11.57
N THR A 204 16.17 9.36 12.26
CA THR A 204 16.26 10.76 11.80
C THR A 204 16.97 10.81 10.44
N GLU A 205 16.35 11.49 9.45
CA GLU A 205 16.90 11.74 8.11
C GLU A 205 17.33 10.48 7.35
N ARG A 206 16.49 9.42 7.42
CA ARG A 206 16.79 8.15 6.74
C ARG A 206 15.95 7.91 5.49
N PHE A 207 14.83 8.62 5.31
CA PHE A 207 13.88 8.33 4.26
C PHE A 207 13.81 9.45 3.23
N ASP A 208 13.82 9.05 1.95
CA ASP A 208 13.63 9.96 0.82
C ASP A 208 12.18 10.45 0.78
N ARG A 209 11.24 9.57 1.15
CA ARG A 209 9.82 9.89 1.23
C ARG A 209 9.17 9.27 2.47
N VAL A 210 8.16 9.96 3.01
CA VAL A 210 7.39 9.49 4.16
C VAL A 210 5.91 9.68 3.89
N VAL A 211 5.12 8.63 4.02
CA VAL A 211 3.65 8.72 4.08
C VAL A 211 3.20 8.56 5.53
N CYS A 212 2.40 9.51 5.99
CA CYS A 212 1.76 9.52 7.30
C CYS A 212 0.24 9.53 7.10
N ASP A 213 -0.32 8.36 6.76
CA ASP A 213 -1.77 8.15 6.72
C ASP A 213 -2.26 7.91 8.15
N ALA A 214 -2.54 9.00 8.83
CA ALA A 214 -2.67 8.99 10.27
C ALA A 214 -4.03 8.41 10.74
N PRO A 215 -4.04 7.67 11.85
CA PRO A 215 -5.30 7.25 12.48
C PRO A 215 -6.13 8.49 12.82
N CYS A 216 -7.41 8.47 12.44
CA CYS A 216 -8.32 9.61 12.53
C CYS A 216 -9.73 9.17 12.95
N THR A 217 -10.63 10.14 13.11
CA THR A 217 -12.03 9.87 13.47
C THR A 217 -12.90 9.39 12.30
N ALA A 218 -12.34 9.35 11.09
CA ALA A 218 -12.86 8.66 9.90
C ALA A 218 -14.25 9.09 9.39
N GLN A 219 -14.76 10.29 9.68
CA GLN A 219 -16.10 10.70 9.21
C GLN A 219 -16.23 10.74 7.67
N GLY A 220 -15.11 10.87 6.95
CA GLY A 220 -15.10 10.79 5.48
C GLY A 220 -15.50 9.41 4.96
N THR A 221 -15.41 8.35 5.77
CA THR A 221 -15.76 6.98 5.38
C THR A 221 -17.20 6.58 5.64
N ALA A 222 -18.07 7.54 5.98
CA ALA A 222 -19.46 7.30 6.36
C ALA A 222 -20.28 6.55 5.28
N ARG A 223 -19.94 6.68 4.00
CA ARG A 223 -20.57 5.93 2.90
C ARG A 223 -20.30 4.42 2.98
N LYS A 224 -19.12 4.04 3.46
CA LYS A 224 -18.72 2.64 3.63
C LYS A 224 -19.10 2.09 4.99
N ASP A 225 -18.92 2.91 6.02
CA ASP A 225 -19.18 2.55 7.41
C ASP A 225 -19.88 3.71 8.15
N PRO A 226 -21.22 3.72 8.20
CA PRO A 226 -21.97 4.76 8.92
C PRO A 226 -21.61 4.88 10.40
N THR A 227 -21.01 3.82 11.00
CA THR A 227 -20.60 3.86 12.42
C THR A 227 -19.44 4.84 12.67
N ALA A 228 -18.71 5.23 11.63
CA ALA A 228 -17.66 6.25 11.70
C ALA A 228 -18.18 7.60 12.25
N LEU A 229 -19.45 7.91 12.01
CA LEU A 229 -20.06 9.14 12.53
C LEU A 229 -20.21 9.15 14.06
N GLN A 230 -20.12 8.00 14.74
CA GLN A 230 -20.18 7.91 16.21
C GLN A 230 -18.91 8.50 16.87
N TYR A 231 -17.80 8.63 16.14
CA TYR A 231 -16.54 9.20 16.63
C TYR A 231 -16.43 10.71 16.42
N SER A 232 -17.55 11.39 16.16
CA SER A 232 -17.59 12.84 15.86
C SER A 232 -17.61 13.75 17.11
N SER A 233 -17.44 13.21 18.32
CA SER A 233 -17.36 14.03 19.53
C SER A 233 -16.10 14.90 19.53
N GLN A 234 -16.21 16.12 20.05
CA GLN A 234 -15.10 17.07 20.12
C GLN A 234 -13.88 16.47 20.86
N ASP A 235 -14.09 15.75 21.95
CA ASP A 235 -13.02 15.06 22.71
C ASP A 235 -12.30 14.00 21.85
N SER A 236 -13.03 13.23 21.04
CA SER A 236 -12.44 12.24 20.14
C SER A 236 -11.57 12.90 19.06
N ILE A 237 -12.07 13.99 18.48
CA ILE A 237 -11.36 14.77 17.45
C ILE A 237 -10.08 15.39 18.01
N GLU A 238 -10.14 16.00 19.19
CA GLU A 238 -8.96 16.61 19.83
C GLU A 238 -7.92 15.56 20.23
N LYS A 239 -8.34 14.38 20.69
CA LYS A 239 -7.40 13.27 20.97
C LYS A 239 -6.73 12.77 19.69
N ALA A 240 -7.49 12.61 18.62
CA ALA A 240 -6.95 12.21 17.31
C ALA A 240 -5.97 13.27 16.79
N ALA A 241 -6.34 14.55 16.79
CA ALA A 241 -5.48 15.65 16.33
C ALA A 241 -4.16 15.73 17.11
N ARG A 242 -4.17 15.51 18.43
CA ARG A 242 -2.93 15.44 19.24
C ARG A 242 -2.01 14.29 18.83
N LEU A 243 -2.56 13.12 18.56
CA LEU A 243 -1.77 11.97 18.08
C LEU A 243 -1.23 12.23 16.68
N GLN A 244 -2.05 12.75 15.79
CA GLN A 244 -1.68 13.06 14.41
C GLN A 244 -0.56 14.09 14.34
N TYR A 245 -0.61 15.13 15.20
CA TYR A 245 0.47 16.11 15.33
C TYR A 245 1.82 15.41 15.66
N GLN A 246 1.82 14.50 16.63
CA GLN A 246 3.02 13.76 17.03
C GLN A 246 3.53 12.84 15.92
N LEU A 247 2.63 12.21 15.17
CA LEU A 247 2.98 11.34 14.06
C LEU A 247 3.55 12.14 12.88
N LEU A 248 2.96 13.26 12.53
CA LEU A 248 3.47 14.13 11.47
C LEU A 248 4.82 14.75 11.85
N GLU A 249 5.00 15.14 13.12
CA GLU A 249 6.32 15.58 13.63
C GLU A 249 7.36 14.45 13.48
N ALA A 250 7.00 13.21 13.80
CA ALA A 250 7.90 12.08 13.65
C ALA A 250 8.25 11.81 12.18
N ALA A 251 7.28 11.94 11.27
CA ALA A 251 7.48 11.81 9.83
C ALA A 251 8.48 12.86 9.30
N ILE A 252 8.38 14.10 9.76
CA ILE A 252 9.27 15.20 9.37
C ILE A 252 10.72 14.95 9.83
N HIS A 253 10.89 14.50 11.08
CA HIS A 253 12.22 14.15 11.56
C HIS A 253 12.84 12.97 10.81
N ALA A 254 12.02 11.97 10.43
CA ALA A 254 12.47 10.78 9.72
C ALA A 254 12.84 11.06 8.25
N ALA A 255 12.21 12.05 7.62
CA ALA A 255 12.52 12.47 6.25
C ALA A 255 13.91 13.13 6.16
N LYS A 256 14.66 12.82 5.08
CA LYS A 256 15.90 13.50 4.71
C LYS A 256 15.62 14.97 4.38
N VAL A 257 16.65 15.82 4.42
CA VAL A 257 16.59 17.13 3.79
C VAL A 257 16.39 16.95 2.28
N GLY A 258 15.44 17.68 1.70
CA GLY A 258 14.96 17.48 0.34
C GLY A 258 13.84 16.43 0.20
N GLY A 259 13.63 15.62 1.24
CA GLY A 259 12.63 14.56 1.25
C GLY A 259 11.19 15.08 1.27
N ARG A 260 10.28 14.28 0.67
CA ARG A 260 8.84 14.58 0.58
C ARG A 260 8.07 13.84 1.67
N ILE A 261 7.17 14.54 2.32
CA ILE A 261 6.26 14.00 3.34
C ILE A 261 4.83 14.22 2.86
N VAL A 262 4.02 13.16 2.85
CA VAL A 262 2.58 13.26 2.60
C VAL A 262 1.84 12.90 3.89
N TYR A 263 1.11 13.87 4.41
CA TYR A 263 0.16 13.68 5.51
C TYR A 263 -1.22 13.45 4.92
N SER A 264 -1.95 12.45 5.42
CA SER A 264 -3.31 12.16 4.96
C SER A 264 -4.20 11.63 6.07
N THR A 265 -5.50 11.86 5.92
CA THR A 265 -6.55 11.29 6.77
C THR A 265 -7.80 10.98 5.95
N CYS A 266 -8.62 10.04 6.44
CA CYS A 266 -9.96 9.79 5.91
C CYS A 266 -11.06 10.49 6.73
N THR A 267 -10.73 11.56 7.45
CA THR A 267 -11.71 12.41 8.13
C THR A 267 -11.96 13.70 7.36
N LEU A 268 -13.07 14.35 7.65
CA LEU A 268 -13.43 15.66 7.09
C LEU A 268 -13.16 16.81 8.08
N THR A 269 -12.77 16.52 9.33
CA THR A 269 -12.61 17.53 10.38
C THR A 269 -11.41 18.44 10.16
N PRO A 270 -11.58 19.76 10.15
CA PRO A 270 -10.45 20.70 9.98
C PRO A 270 -9.41 20.59 11.10
N GLU A 271 -9.82 20.27 12.32
CA GLU A 271 -8.91 20.12 13.48
C GLU A 271 -7.90 19.00 13.30
N GLU A 272 -8.31 17.89 12.65
CA GLU A 272 -7.46 16.75 12.34
C GLU A 272 -6.66 16.92 11.04
N ASN A 273 -7.05 17.85 10.21
CA ASN A 273 -6.53 18.09 8.87
C ASN A 273 -5.64 19.35 8.85
N GLU A 274 -6.21 20.47 8.41
CA GLU A 274 -5.49 21.74 8.31
C GLU A 274 -4.93 22.18 9.66
N GLY A 275 -5.66 21.97 10.75
CA GLY A 275 -5.25 22.34 12.10
C GLY A 275 -3.96 21.67 12.54
N VAL A 276 -3.78 20.39 12.22
CA VAL A 276 -2.55 19.64 12.50
C VAL A 276 -1.39 20.18 11.64
N VAL A 277 -1.62 20.35 10.33
CA VAL A 277 -0.57 20.80 9.41
C VAL A 277 -0.11 22.22 9.73
N LEU A 278 -1.03 23.15 10.02
CA LEU A 278 -0.71 24.54 10.39
C LEU A 278 0.09 24.64 11.68
N GLN A 279 -0.23 23.81 12.71
CA GLN A 279 0.59 23.75 13.93
C GLN A 279 2.02 23.28 13.65
N ILE A 280 2.18 22.30 12.76
CA ILE A 280 3.49 21.81 12.31
C ILE A 280 4.25 22.88 11.53
N LEU A 281 3.61 23.57 10.60
CA LEU A 281 4.24 24.65 9.83
C LEU A 281 4.67 25.82 10.72
N ASN A 282 3.90 26.14 11.76
CA ASN A 282 4.29 27.14 12.76
C ASN A 282 5.52 26.71 13.57
N LYS A 283 5.63 25.41 13.91
CA LYS A 283 6.79 24.89 14.65
C LYS A 283 8.06 24.83 13.80
N PHE A 284 7.94 24.49 12.54
CA PHE A 284 9.05 24.26 11.60
C PHE A 284 9.04 25.28 10.44
N SER A 285 8.74 26.55 10.75
CA SER A 285 8.41 27.59 9.76
C SER A 285 9.47 27.83 8.69
N ASP A 286 10.76 27.58 9.00
CA ASP A 286 11.89 27.76 8.07
C ASP A 286 12.51 26.44 7.59
N GLN A 287 11.95 25.32 7.99
CA GLN A 287 12.46 23.97 7.73
C GLN A 287 11.55 23.15 6.81
N LEU A 288 10.35 23.67 6.53
CA LEU A 288 9.35 23.01 5.70
C LEU A 288 8.84 23.95 4.60
N GLU A 289 8.59 23.37 3.45
CA GLU A 289 7.90 23.98 2.32
C GLU A 289 6.63 23.17 2.03
N VAL A 290 5.52 23.84 1.76
CA VAL A 290 4.30 23.18 1.27
C VAL A 290 4.37 23.07 -0.24
N ILE A 291 4.32 21.87 -0.76
CA ILE A 291 4.31 21.62 -2.21
C ILE A 291 2.86 21.71 -2.70
N HIS A 292 2.65 22.47 -3.78
CA HIS A 292 1.34 22.53 -4.42
C HIS A 292 0.95 21.12 -4.95
N PRO A 293 -0.27 20.62 -4.67
CA PRO A 293 -0.67 19.28 -5.06
C PRO A 293 -0.49 18.96 -6.54
N LYS A 294 -0.75 19.92 -7.42
CA LYS A 294 -0.54 19.78 -8.86
C LYS A 294 0.92 19.50 -9.23
N GLU A 295 1.86 20.10 -8.50
CA GLU A 295 3.30 19.88 -8.70
C GLU A 295 3.78 18.57 -8.07
N ALA A 296 3.04 18.07 -7.09
CA ALA A 296 3.35 16.82 -6.41
C ALA A 296 2.91 15.58 -7.20
N LEU A 297 1.92 15.72 -8.09
CA LEU A 297 1.42 14.61 -8.90
C LEU A 297 2.46 14.14 -9.93
N PRO A 298 2.48 12.83 -10.27
CA PRO A 298 3.33 12.29 -11.33
C PRO A 298 3.18 13.07 -12.64
N SER A 299 4.30 13.29 -13.32
CA SER A 299 4.30 13.93 -14.63
C SER A 299 3.45 13.14 -15.64
N GLY A 300 2.61 13.83 -16.41
CA GLY A 300 1.71 13.22 -17.39
C GLY A 300 0.32 12.86 -16.87
N LEU A 301 0.06 13.00 -15.57
CA LEU A 301 -1.29 12.93 -15.02
C LEU A 301 -2.04 14.25 -15.33
N ASN A 302 -3.09 14.16 -16.12
CA ASN A 302 -3.94 15.31 -16.46
C ASN A 302 -5.19 15.31 -15.58
N TRP A 303 -5.00 15.54 -14.27
CA TRP A 303 -6.11 15.72 -13.33
C TRP A 303 -6.21 17.19 -12.92
N ASP A 304 -7.39 17.77 -13.13
CA ASP A 304 -7.68 19.11 -12.61
C ASP A 304 -7.93 19.04 -11.10
N THR A 305 -6.97 19.55 -10.34
CA THR A 305 -7.03 19.59 -8.88
C THR A 305 -7.87 20.74 -8.33
N SER A 306 -8.36 21.66 -9.17
CA SER A 306 -9.01 22.89 -8.72
C SER A 306 -10.23 22.64 -7.82
N ALA A 307 -11.05 21.65 -8.14
CA ALA A 307 -12.20 21.27 -7.34
C ALA A 307 -11.84 20.51 -6.04
N ALA A 308 -10.59 20.06 -5.90
CA ALA A 308 -10.10 19.34 -4.73
C ALA A 308 -9.21 20.21 -3.83
N ILE A 309 -8.72 21.35 -4.32
CA ILE A 309 -7.99 22.30 -3.48
C ILE A 309 -9.01 22.85 -2.48
N SER A 310 -8.76 22.61 -1.20
CA SER A 310 -9.61 23.13 -0.15
C SER A 310 -9.59 24.67 -0.25
N ASP A 311 -10.77 25.30 -0.13
CA ASP A 311 -10.87 26.73 0.14
C ASP A 311 -10.22 27.01 1.50
N SER A 312 -8.89 26.95 1.48
CA SER A 312 -8.03 27.05 2.64
C SER A 312 -8.24 28.37 3.37
N GLU A 313 -8.75 29.39 2.67
CA GLU A 313 -9.07 30.68 3.27
C GLU A 313 -10.17 30.58 4.33
N ILE A 314 -11.27 29.92 4.03
CA ILE A 314 -12.39 29.75 4.98
C ILE A 314 -11.94 28.86 6.14
N VAL A 315 -11.25 27.76 5.85
CA VAL A 315 -10.80 26.80 6.87
C VAL A 315 -9.69 27.42 7.73
N GLN A 316 -8.73 28.12 7.12
CA GLN A 316 -7.64 28.76 7.86
C GLN A 316 -8.14 29.92 8.71
N LYS A 317 -9.09 30.71 8.20
CA LYS A 317 -9.75 31.77 9.00
C LYS A 317 -10.56 31.22 10.17
N SER A 318 -11.19 30.05 10.04
CA SER A 318 -11.93 29.42 11.14
C SER A 318 -11.01 28.86 12.23
N LEU A 319 -9.80 28.43 11.87
CA LEU A 319 -8.82 27.84 12.79
C LEU A 319 -7.84 28.86 13.38
N ASN A 320 -7.62 29.99 12.69
CA ASN A 320 -6.71 31.05 13.13
C ASN A 320 -7.30 32.43 12.82
N PRO A 321 -7.65 33.24 13.83
CA PRO A 321 -8.18 34.59 13.63
C PRO A 321 -7.19 35.57 12.98
N ASN A 322 -5.87 35.24 12.95
CA ASN A 322 -4.83 35.96 12.20
C ASN A 322 -4.23 34.99 11.15
N PRO A 323 -4.90 34.74 10.02
CA PRO A 323 -4.40 33.85 9.01
C PRO A 323 -3.12 34.43 8.40
N ASN A 324 -2.11 33.55 8.25
CA ASN A 324 -0.95 33.87 7.42
C ASN A 324 -1.47 34.24 6.01
N PRO A 325 -1.06 35.35 5.41
CA PRO A 325 -1.51 35.75 4.07
C PRO A 325 -1.15 34.73 2.98
N ASN A 326 -0.25 33.78 3.25
CA ASN A 326 0.08 32.68 2.36
C ASN A 326 -0.89 31.52 2.59
N LEU A 327 -1.94 31.45 1.77
CA LEU A 327 -2.86 30.32 1.71
C LEU A 327 -2.11 29.06 1.24
N HIS A 328 -2.10 28.03 2.08
CA HIS A 328 -1.45 26.77 1.73
C HIS A 328 -2.41 25.88 0.92
N PRO A 329 -2.01 25.42 -0.25
CA PRO A 329 -2.85 24.58 -1.10
C PRO A 329 -2.87 23.13 -0.57
N PHE A 330 -3.86 22.80 0.25
CA PHE A 330 -4.11 21.42 0.67
C PHE A 330 -5.19 20.77 -0.21
N LEU A 331 -5.16 19.46 -0.34
CA LEU A 331 -6.21 18.69 -1.04
C LEU A 331 -7.24 18.17 -0.05
N ARG A 332 -8.51 18.38 -0.41
CA ARG A 332 -9.65 17.81 0.28
C ARG A 332 -10.62 17.21 -0.75
N LEU A 333 -10.81 15.91 -0.71
CA LEU A 333 -11.85 15.24 -1.48
C LEU A 333 -13.15 15.24 -0.67
N TRP A 334 -14.17 15.89 -1.24
CA TRP A 334 -15.51 15.78 -0.72
C TRP A 334 -16.26 14.64 -1.42
N PRO A 335 -17.10 13.83 -0.73
CA PRO A 335 -17.84 12.72 -1.32
C PRO A 335 -18.66 13.10 -2.57
N GLN A 336 -19.19 14.31 -2.61
CA GLN A 336 -20.00 14.80 -3.73
C GLN A 336 -19.16 15.20 -4.96
N THR A 337 -17.88 15.49 -4.80
CA THR A 337 -17.07 16.04 -5.90
C THR A 337 -16.60 14.95 -6.89
N TYR A 338 -16.15 13.82 -6.35
CA TYR A 338 -15.58 12.73 -7.16
C TYR A 338 -16.28 11.38 -6.96
N ASP A 339 -17.39 11.37 -6.24
CA ASP A 339 -18.15 10.15 -5.89
C ASP A 339 -17.26 9.11 -5.13
N THR A 340 -16.39 9.61 -4.24
CA THR A 340 -15.48 8.84 -3.40
C THR A 340 -15.87 8.93 -1.91
N GLU A 341 -15.04 8.35 -1.05
CA GLU A 341 -15.00 8.74 0.37
C GLU A 341 -14.42 10.14 0.54
N GLY A 342 -14.66 10.76 1.69
CA GLY A 342 -14.01 12.01 2.07
C GLY A 342 -12.56 11.77 2.45
N PHE A 343 -11.64 12.63 1.99
CA PHE A 343 -10.21 12.45 2.21
C PHE A 343 -9.47 13.78 2.27
N PHE A 344 -8.36 13.82 2.99
CA PHE A 344 -7.49 14.99 3.07
C PHE A 344 -6.03 14.61 2.80
N CYS A 345 -5.30 15.48 2.11
CA CYS A 345 -3.85 15.36 1.90
C CYS A 345 -3.15 16.72 1.98
N ALA A 346 -1.99 16.74 2.64
CA ALA A 346 -1.02 17.82 2.58
C ALA A 346 0.34 17.27 2.17
N VAL A 347 1.03 17.98 1.28
CA VAL A 347 2.37 17.61 0.79
C VAL A 347 3.39 18.61 1.29
N LEU A 348 4.39 18.09 2.01
CA LEU A 348 5.46 18.88 2.61
C LEU A 348 6.81 18.42 2.06
N LYS A 349 7.75 19.36 1.96
CA LYS A 349 9.15 19.10 1.65
C LYS A 349 10.01 19.62 2.79
N LYS A 350 10.88 18.78 3.30
CA LYS A 350 11.86 19.19 4.30
C LYS A 350 13.01 19.94 3.62
N THR A 351 13.24 21.20 4.01
CA THR A 351 14.25 22.07 3.38
C THR A 351 15.53 22.19 4.20
N LYS A 352 15.44 21.97 5.54
CA LYS A 352 16.58 22.04 6.46
C LYS A 352 16.51 20.94 7.52
N PRO A 353 17.64 20.58 8.17
CA PRO A 353 17.64 19.65 9.30
C PRO A 353 16.72 20.12 10.43
N THR A 354 16.01 19.20 11.05
CA THR A 354 15.09 19.48 12.16
C THR A 354 15.62 19.02 13.51
N ARG A 355 16.69 18.23 13.51
CA ARG A 355 17.49 17.80 14.68
C ARG A 355 18.80 17.19 14.24
N ALA A 356 19.71 16.96 15.19
CA ALA A 356 20.94 16.21 14.94
C ALA A 356 20.63 14.76 14.55
N VAL A 357 21.45 14.22 13.65
CA VAL A 357 21.38 12.82 13.26
C VAL A 357 22.29 12.00 14.18
N GLU A 358 21.68 11.13 14.98
CA GLU A 358 22.42 10.24 15.86
C GLU A 358 22.99 9.04 15.11
N PRO A 359 24.17 8.50 15.53
CA PRO A 359 24.68 7.24 15.03
C PRO A 359 23.67 6.10 15.26
N LEU A 360 23.54 5.20 14.26
CA LEU A 360 22.65 4.06 14.39
C LEU A 360 23.33 2.89 15.11
N GLU A 361 22.76 2.48 16.20
CA GLU A 361 23.08 1.19 16.81
C GLU A 361 22.31 0.10 16.07
N MET A 362 23.03 -0.79 15.37
CA MET A 362 22.43 -1.83 14.55
C MET A 362 21.98 -3.01 15.39
N PHE A 363 20.75 -3.46 15.19
CA PHE A 363 20.23 -4.68 15.81
C PHE A 363 20.32 -5.86 14.84
N PRO A 364 20.56 -7.08 15.34
CA PRO A 364 20.53 -8.28 14.54
C PRO A 364 19.16 -8.47 13.85
N ARG A 365 19.19 -8.88 12.58
CA ARG A 365 17.99 -9.26 11.84
C ARG A 365 17.46 -10.60 12.36
N ALA A 366 16.14 -10.76 12.41
CA ALA A 366 15.51 -12.05 12.63
C ALA A 366 15.65 -12.96 11.41
N ALA A 367 15.65 -12.38 10.20
CA ALA A 367 15.91 -13.07 8.96
C ALA A 367 17.42 -13.01 8.62
N ARG A 368 18.06 -14.17 8.55
CA ARG A 368 19.50 -14.28 8.31
C ARG A 368 19.79 -14.45 6.82
N LEU A 369 20.65 -13.61 6.26
CA LEU A 369 21.11 -13.73 4.88
C LEU A 369 21.76 -15.10 4.65
N LEU A 370 21.32 -15.82 3.60
CA LEU A 370 22.01 -17.01 3.15
C LEU A 370 23.38 -16.64 2.59
N SER A 371 24.38 -17.51 2.84
CA SER A 371 25.64 -17.40 2.10
C SER A 371 25.37 -17.54 0.61
N ARG A 372 26.17 -16.89 -0.22
CA ARG A 372 26.07 -16.97 -1.68
C ARG A 372 26.00 -18.43 -2.17
N LYS A 373 26.87 -19.30 -1.63
CA LYS A 373 26.88 -20.74 -1.95
C LYS A 373 25.54 -21.42 -1.66
N ASN A 374 24.91 -21.12 -0.51
CA ASN A 374 23.64 -21.72 -0.12
C ASN A 374 22.47 -21.15 -0.95
N ALA A 375 22.50 -19.84 -1.23
CA ALA A 375 21.49 -19.21 -2.08
C ALA A 375 21.53 -19.79 -3.51
N GLU A 376 22.72 -19.92 -4.10
CA GLU A 376 22.92 -20.56 -5.41
C GLU A 376 22.48 -22.03 -5.41
N ALA A 377 22.71 -22.77 -4.32
CA ALA A 377 22.30 -24.17 -4.21
C ALA A 377 20.75 -24.28 -4.19
N VAL A 378 20.06 -23.44 -3.43
CA VAL A 378 18.58 -23.42 -3.37
C VAL A 378 18.00 -22.99 -4.72
N SER A 379 18.55 -21.94 -5.35
CA SER A 379 18.10 -21.46 -6.66
C SER A 379 18.28 -22.53 -7.74
N ARG A 380 19.42 -23.20 -7.77
CA ARG A 380 19.74 -24.28 -8.72
C ARG A 380 18.72 -25.44 -8.62
N LEU A 381 18.35 -25.86 -7.42
CA LEU A 381 17.33 -26.91 -7.25
C LEU A 381 16.02 -26.57 -7.94
N PHE A 382 15.58 -25.32 -7.83
CA PHE A 382 14.34 -24.90 -8.49
C PHE A 382 14.53 -24.65 -9.99
N THR A 383 15.72 -24.19 -10.41
CA THR A 383 16.06 -24.07 -11.84
C THR A 383 16.05 -25.44 -12.52
N GLU A 384 16.64 -26.47 -11.91
CA GLU A 384 16.63 -27.83 -12.42
C GLU A 384 15.21 -28.42 -12.47
N GLN A 385 14.38 -28.14 -11.47
CA GLN A 385 13.02 -28.65 -11.40
C GLN A 385 12.06 -27.91 -12.35
N PHE A 386 12.09 -26.58 -12.37
CA PHE A 386 11.09 -25.75 -13.05
C PHE A 386 11.57 -25.11 -14.35
N GLY A 387 12.84 -25.31 -14.71
CA GLY A 387 13.44 -24.81 -15.96
C GLY A 387 13.68 -23.29 -15.98
N THR A 388 13.67 -22.63 -14.82
CA THR A 388 13.93 -21.18 -14.71
C THR A 388 14.53 -20.83 -13.35
N ASP A 389 15.37 -19.80 -13.33
CA ASP A 389 15.78 -19.19 -12.08
C ASP A 389 14.71 -18.19 -11.62
N PHE A 390 14.24 -18.38 -10.39
CA PHE A 390 13.25 -17.48 -9.78
C PHE A 390 13.88 -16.30 -9.02
N LEU A 391 15.21 -16.31 -8.81
CA LEU A 391 15.94 -15.23 -8.17
C LEU A 391 16.33 -14.17 -9.20
N GLN A 392 16.18 -12.91 -8.87
CA GLN A 392 16.56 -11.77 -9.71
C GLN A 392 17.75 -11.03 -9.12
N ASP A 393 18.48 -10.21 -9.94
CA ASP A 393 19.80 -9.65 -9.62
C ASP A 393 19.86 -8.78 -8.35
N ASP A 394 18.80 -8.06 -7.99
CA ASP A 394 18.74 -7.16 -6.83
C ASP A 394 17.91 -7.75 -5.66
N GLU A 395 17.83 -9.09 -5.63
CA GLU A 395 17.16 -9.85 -4.59
C GLU A 395 18.11 -10.80 -3.88
N CYS A 396 17.78 -11.09 -2.64
CA CYS A 396 18.52 -12.04 -1.82
C CYS A 396 17.57 -13.05 -1.15
N LEU A 397 18.16 -14.19 -0.78
CA LEU A 397 17.49 -15.21 0.01
C LEU A 397 17.89 -15.08 1.48
N VAL A 398 16.90 -15.01 2.36
CA VAL A 398 17.09 -14.95 3.82
C VAL A 398 16.36 -16.09 4.51
N GLU A 399 16.97 -16.66 5.54
CA GLU A 399 16.40 -17.74 6.34
C GLU A 399 15.70 -17.18 7.58
N LYS A 400 14.46 -17.58 7.81
CA LYS A 400 13.70 -17.28 9.02
C LYS A 400 12.85 -18.47 9.43
N GLY A 401 13.22 -19.11 10.53
CA GLY A 401 12.57 -20.33 10.99
C GLY A 401 12.71 -21.47 9.99
N ASN A 402 11.59 -22.03 9.55
CA ASN A 402 11.54 -23.11 8.55
C ASN A 402 11.23 -22.60 7.12
N PHE A 403 11.51 -21.33 6.85
CA PHE A 403 11.32 -20.73 5.53
C PHE A 403 12.61 -20.05 5.03
N ILE A 404 12.82 -20.18 3.74
CA ILE A 404 13.65 -19.26 2.97
C ILE A 404 12.72 -18.19 2.40
N LEU A 405 13.04 -16.93 2.61
CA LEU A 405 12.27 -15.79 2.12
C LEU A 405 13.03 -15.13 0.96
N LEU A 406 12.29 -14.62 0.00
CA LEU A 406 12.78 -13.75 -1.07
C LEU A 406 12.62 -12.29 -0.62
N ALA A 407 13.69 -11.55 -0.59
CA ALA A 407 13.68 -10.14 -0.21
C ALA A 407 14.54 -9.32 -1.18
N GLY A 408 14.20 -8.04 -1.36
CA GLY A 408 15.08 -7.10 -2.04
C GLY A 408 16.38 -6.92 -1.24
N GLU A 409 17.54 -6.87 -1.90
CA GLU A 409 18.84 -6.67 -1.23
C GLU A 409 18.84 -5.40 -0.39
N LYS A 410 18.28 -4.29 -0.92
CA LYS A 410 18.18 -3.02 -0.21
C LYS A 410 17.27 -3.10 1.03
N ALA A 411 16.20 -3.91 0.97
CA ALA A 411 15.32 -4.14 2.11
C ALA A 411 16.05 -4.91 3.23
N HIS A 412 16.87 -5.91 2.88
CA HIS A 412 17.69 -6.61 3.86
C HIS A 412 18.81 -5.72 4.41
N ALA A 413 19.48 -4.95 3.57
CA ALA A 413 20.62 -4.10 3.94
C ALA A 413 20.22 -2.80 4.64
N PHE A 414 18.94 -2.39 4.62
CA PHE A 414 18.52 -1.12 5.23
C PHE A 414 18.82 -1.11 6.73
N PRO A 415 19.52 -0.09 7.26
CA PRO A 415 19.93 -0.05 8.65
C PRO A 415 18.72 0.18 9.58
N LEU A 416 18.36 -0.82 10.37
CA LEU A 416 17.30 -0.73 11.37
C LEU A 416 17.85 -0.96 12.79
N PRO A 417 17.63 -0.03 13.73
CA PRO A 417 17.96 -0.19 15.14
C PRO A 417 16.86 -0.96 15.90
N VAL A 418 16.31 -1.99 15.25
CA VAL A 418 15.27 -2.88 15.79
C VAL A 418 15.19 -4.14 14.95
N THR A 419 14.84 -5.27 15.56
CA THR A 419 14.52 -6.50 14.84
C THR A 419 13.20 -6.33 14.09
N GLU A 420 13.18 -6.69 12.82
CA GLU A 420 11.98 -6.61 11.97
C GLU A 420 10.90 -7.61 12.42
N TYR A 421 9.63 -7.21 12.28
CA TYR A 421 8.48 -8.11 12.47
C TYR A 421 8.41 -9.15 11.35
N ALA A 422 8.49 -8.71 10.10
CA ALA A 422 8.56 -9.55 8.90
C ALA A 422 9.27 -8.81 7.77
N MET A 423 9.72 -9.55 6.75
CA MET A 423 10.27 -9.01 5.50
C MET A 423 10.09 -10.00 4.35
N GLY A 424 10.03 -9.47 3.14
CA GLY A 424 9.97 -10.27 1.91
C GLY A 424 8.77 -11.21 1.84
N ILE A 425 8.85 -12.19 0.95
CA ILE A 425 7.82 -13.22 0.74
C ILE A 425 8.41 -14.63 0.87
N PRO A 426 7.64 -15.66 1.24
CA PRO A 426 8.12 -17.03 1.23
C PRO A 426 8.60 -17.47 -0.16
N PHE A 427 9.84 -17.94 -0.25
CA PHE A 427 10.46 -18.52 -1.44
C PHE A 427 10.39 -20.04 -1.39
N ALA A 428 10.89 -20.61 -0.30
CA ALA A 428 10.89 -22.04 -0.07
C ALA A 428 10.55 -22.39 1.38
N LYS A 429 9.92 -23.53 1.59
CA LYS A 429 9.74 -24.15 2.90
C LYS A 429 10.81 -25.21 3.11
N ILE A 430 11.49 -25.16 4.25
CA ILE A 430 12.42 -26.18 4.70
C ILE A 430 11.62 -27.31 5.35
N LEU A 431 11.75 -28.52 4.83
CA LEU A 431 11.08 -29.70 5.35
C LEU A 431 11.91 -30.35 6.49
N PRO A 432 11.30 -31.17 7.36
CA PRO A 432 12.03 -31.84 8.46
C PRO A 432 13.20 -32.71 8.00
N ASP A 433 13.17 -33.21 6.78
CA ASP A 433 14.25 -34.00 6.16
C ASP A 433 15.32 -33.16 5.45
N GLY A 434 15.27 -31.82 5.60
CA GLY A 434 16.21 -30.88 5.01
C GLY A 434 15.92 -30.52 3.54
N ARG A 435 14.95 -31.14 2.89
CA ARG A 435 14.55 -30.77 1.52
C ARG A 435 13.84 -29.43 1.48
N TYR A 436 13.89 -28.78 0.33
CA TYR A 436 13.18 -27.53 0.06
C TYR A 436 11.93 -27.80 -0.77
N ARG A 437 10.88 -27.04 -0.49
CA ARG A 437 9.63 -27.05 -1.25
C ARG A 437 9.30 -25.65 -1.67
N ILE A 438 8.97 -25.46 -2.94
CA ILE A 438 8.48 -24.18 -3.46
C ILE A 438 7.19 -23.76 -2.75
N THR A 439 7.03 -22.45 -2.53
CA THR A 439 5.83 -21.91 -1.86
C THR A 439 4.77 -21.46 -2.86
N ASN A 440 3.53 -21.32 -2.39
CA ASN A 440 2.45 -20.76 -3.19
C ASN A 440 2.69 -19.29 -3.55
N GLU A 441 3.31 -18.55 -2.65
CA GLU A 441 3.64 -17.13 -2.82
C GLU A 441 4.63 -16.94 -3.99
N LEU A 442 5.71 -17.72 -4.03
CA LEU A 442 6.66 -17.70 -5.14
C LEU A 442 6.02 -18.16 -6.45
N ALA A 443 5.30 -19.28 -6.42
CA ALA A 443 4.62 -19.79 -7.61
C ALA A 443 3.58 -18.80 -8.15
N SER A 444 2.80 -18.15 -7.28
CA SER A 444 1.85 -17.13 -7.69
C SER A 444 2.54 -15.86 -8.25
N LEU A 445 3.73 -15.51 -7.76
CA LEU A 445 4.49 -14.37 -8.26
C LEU A 445 5.18 -14.67 -9.58
N ARG A 446 5.90 -15.79 -9.68
CA ARG A 446 6.83 -16.10 -10.78
C ARG A 446 6.60 -17.45 -11.46
N GLY A 447 5.59 -18.19 -11.08
CA GLY A 447 5.30 -19.48 -11.70
C GLY A 447 5.01 -19.42 -13.19
N HIS A 448 4.61 -18.25 -13.71
CA HIS A 448 4.45 -18.02 -15.16
C HIS A 448 5.76 -18.14 -15.94
N LEU A 449 6.93 -18.01 -15.29
CA LEU A 449 8.26 -18.17 -15.90
C LEU A 449 8.66 -19.65 -16.04
N ALA A 450 8.06 -20.55 -15.29
CA ALA A 450 8.44 -21.96 -15.28
C ALA A 450 8.16 -22.61 -16.64
N SER A 451 9.09 -23.44 -17.12
CA SER A 451 8.97 -24.21 -18.38
C SER A 451 8.81 -25.71 -18.18
N SER A 452 9.00 -26.21 -16.95
CA SER A 452 8.83 -27.60 -16.56
C SER A 452 8.09 -27.76 -15.25
N HIS A 453 7.57 -28.95 -14.94
CA HIS A 453 6.74 -29.25 -13.77
C HIS A 453 5.57 -28.26 -13.61
N VAL A 454 4.91 -27.99 -14.72
CA VAL A 454 3.75 -27.11 -14.83
C VAL A 454 2.55 -27.90 -15.30
N LEU A 455 1.39 -27.67 -14.70
CA LEU A 455 0.11 -28.19 -15.15
C LEU A 455 -0.79 -27.01 -15.56
N GLU A 456 -1.08 -26.93 -16.87
CA GLU A 456 -2.15 -26.06 -17.37
C GLU A 456 -3.49 -26.69 -17.08
N LEU A 457 -4.30 -26.04 -16.25
CA LEU A 457 -5.59 -26.54 -15.79
C LEU A 457 -6.69 -26.24 -16.80
N MET A 458 -7.49 -27.26 -17.09
CA MET A 458 -8.79 -27.10 -17.73
C MET A 458 -9.80 -26.50 -16.75
N GLU A 459 -10.90 -25.93 -17.24
CA GLU A 459 -11.92 -25.28 -16.40
C GLU A 459 -12.48 -26.22 -15.33
N GLU A 460 -12.77 -27.48 -15.68
CA GLU A 460 -13.27 -28.49 -14.74
C GLU A 460 -12.26 -28.82 -13.63
N GLN A 461 -10.97 -28.93 -13.99
CA GLN A 461 -9.89 -29.16 -13.04
C GLN A 461 -9.72 -27.97 -12.08
N LEU A 462 -9.81 -26.73 -12.60
CA LEU A 462 -9.79 -25.53 -11.78
C LEU A 462 -10.94 -25.53 -10.78
N HIS A 463 -12.18 -25.78 -11.22
CA HIS A 463 -13.33 -25.86 -10.33
C HIS A 463 -13.16 -26.94 -9.26
N GLY A 464 -12.61 -28.11 -9.63
CA GLY A 464 -12.30 -29.17 -8.66
C GLY A 464 -11.33 -28.70 -7.58
N LEU A 465 -10.24 -28.06 -7.97
CA LEU A 465 -9.24 -27.53 -7.02
C LEU A 465 -9.81 -26.41 -6.15
N LEU A 466 -10.59 -25.48 -6.71
CA LEU A 466 -11.23 -24.40 -5.94
C LEU A 466 -12.27 -24.95 -4.95
N ALA A 467 -12.89 -26.09 -5.27
CA ALA A 467 -13.76 -26.83 -4.35
C ALA A 467 -12.99 -27.70 -3.32
N GLY A 468 -11.66 -27.61 -3.29
CA GLY A 468 -10.82 -28.34 -2.33
C GLY A 468 -10.55 -29.79 -2.68
N LYS A 469 -10.87 -30.24 -3.90
CA LYS A 469 -10.67 -31.62 -4.35
C LYS A 469 -9.26 -31.81 -4.90
N ASP A 470 -8.75 -33.04 -4.76
CA ASP A 470 -7.62 -33.53 -5.54
C ASP A 470 -8.10 -33.85 -6.96
N ILE A 471 -7.23 -33.81 -7.95
CA ILE A 471 -7.59 -34.04 -9.36
C ILE A 471 -6.69 -35.12 -9.99
N PRO A 472 -7.20 -35.93 -10.94
CA PRO A 472 -6.37 -36.83 -11.70
C PRO A 472 -5.43 -36.09 -12.65
N VAL A 473 -4.19 -36.59 -12.78
CA VAL A 473 -3.16 -36.07 -13.67
C VAL A 473 -2.37 -37.22 -14.30
N ASP A 474 -1.54 -36.90 -15.30
CA ASP A 474 -0.63 -37.89 -15.85
C ASP A 474 0.30 -38.45 -14.76
N SER A 475 0.41 -39.80 -14.71
CA SER A 475 1.27 -40.52 -13.76
C SER A 475 2.77 -40.22 -13.93
N ALA A 476 3.18 -39.71 -15.10
CA ALA A 476 4.53 -39.24 -15.35
C ALA A 476 4.86 -37.94 -14.58
N LEU A 477 3.84 -37.13 -14.25
CA LEU A 477 4.04 -35.90 -13.49
C LEU A 477 4.21 -36.23 -12.00
N ARG A 478 5.36 -35.93 -11.42
CA ARG A 478 5.71 -36.22 -10.03
C ARG A 478 6.33 -35.02 -9.33
N GLY A 479 6.06 -34.89 -8.04
CA GLY A 479 6.65 -33.84 -7.20
C GLY A 479 5.84 -32.54 -7.17
N ASP A 480 6.44 -31.49 -6.65
CA ASP A 480 5.81 -30.17 -6.60
C ASP A 480 5.58 -29.68 -8.03
N THR A 481 4.35 -29.27 -8.33
CA THR A 481 3.87 -28.90 -9.66
C THR A 481 3.22 -27.54 -9.60
N ILE A 482 3.67 -26.59 -10.43
CA ILE A 482 3.08 -25.27 -10.56
C ILE A 482 1.76 -25.39 -11.34
N LEU A 483 0.71 -24.80 -10.79
CA LEU A 483 -0.63 -24.82 -11.35
C LEU A 483 -0.90 -23.51 -12.10
N ARG A 484 -1.28 -23.61 -13.37
CA ARG A 484 -1.65 -22.45 -14.20
C ARG A 484 -3.05 -22.64 -14.77
N HIS A 485 -3.71 -21.54 -15.02
CA HIS A 485 -4.93 -21.49 -15.80
C HIS A 485 -4.93 -20.24 -16.67
N ARG A 486 -5.05 -20.41 -18.00
CA ARG A 486 -5.00 -19.29 -18.97
C ARG A 486 -3.79 -18.37 -18.74
N GLY A 487 -2.61 -18.95 -18.55
CA GLY A 487 -1.36 -18.23 -18.30
C GLY A 487 -1.19 -17.63 -16.90
N ILE A 488 -2.18 -17.75 -16.01
CA ILE A 488 -2.12 -17.25 -14.64
C ILE A 488 -1.64 -18.36 -13.71
N SER A 489 -0.63 -18.07 -12.91
CA SER A 489 -0.12 -18.97 -11.89
C SER A 489 -0.95 -18.91 -10.61
N LEU A 490 -1.54 -20.02 -10.22
CA LEU A 490 -2.41 -20.11 -9.05
C LEU A 490 -1.64 -20.44 -7.76
N GLY A 491 -0.60 -21.25 -7.88
CA GLY A 491 0.15 -21.80 -6.75
C GLY A 491 0.75 -23.16 -7.09
N VAL A 492 0.84 -24.03 -6.09
CA VAL A 492 1.51 -25.33 -6.18
C VAL A 492 0.58 -26.47 -5.74
N GLY A 493 0.61 -27.59 -6.47
CA GLY A 493 0.10 -28.89 -6.06
C GLY A 493 1.22 -29.90 -5.86
N LEU A 494 0.91 -31.07 -5.35
CA LEU A 494 1.83 -32.21 -5.29
C LEU A 494 1.31 -33.36 -6.16
N SER A 495 2.00 -33.64 -7.25
CA SER A 495 1.68 -34.77 -8.13
C SER A 495 2.30 -36.06 -7.62
N LYS A 496 1.47 -37.07 -7.38
CA LYS A 496 1.87 -38.36 -6.88
C LYS A 496 0.95 -39.46 -7.44
N GLU A 497 1.52 -40.49 -8.09
CA GLU A 497 0.81 -41.68 -8.53
C GLU A 497 -0.48 -41.40 -9.35
N GLY A 498 -0.40 -40.48 -10.31
CA GLY A 498 -1.53 -40.10 -11.16
C GLY A 498 -2.56 -39.16 -10.52
N THR A 499 -2.28 -38.66 -9.32
CA THR A 499 -3.15 -37.70 -8.60
C THR A 499 -2.38 -36.44 -8.22
N LEU A 500 -2.97 -35.28 -8.44
CA LEU A 500 -2.48 -34.02 -7.92
C LEU A 500 -3.20 -33.70 -6.61
N LEU A 501 -2.44 -33.74 -5.52
CA LEU A 501 -2.92 -33.33 -4.20
C LEU A 501 -3.01 -31.82 -4.14
N ASN A 502 -4.17 -31.31 -3.79
CA ASN A 502 -4.45 -29.89 -3.71
C ASN A 502 -3.71 -29.25 -2.52
N ARG A 503 -2.82 -28.29 -2.81
CA ARG A 503 -2.06 -27.53 -1.81
C ARG A 503 -2.27 -26.03 -1.93
N LEU A 504 -3.29 -25.62 -2.68
CA LEU A 504 -3.67 -24.22 -2.74
C LEU A 504 -4.05 -23.70 -1.34
N PRO A 505 -3.77 -22.43 -1.05
CA PRO A 505 -4.14 -21.83 0.23
C PRO A 505 -5.64 -21.91 0.50
N ARG A 506 -6.02 -22.13 1.75
CA ARG A 506 -7.44 -22.29 2.15
C ARG A 506 -8.35 -21.13 1.74
N TRP A 507 -7.80 -19.89 1.67
CA TRP A 507 -8.57 -18.74 1.22
C TRP A 507 -8.86 -18.74 -0.29
N VAL A 508 -8.06 -19.47 -1.09
CA VAL A 508 -8.32 -19.71 -2.52
C VAL A 508 -9.34 -20.83 -2.68
N VAL A 509 -9.21 -21.91 -1.91
CA VAL A 509 -10.05 -23.12 -1.99
C VAL A 509 -11.51 -22.85 -1.58
N LYS A 510 -11.78 -21.94 -0.65
CA LYS A 510 -13.15 -21.64 -0.19
C LYS A 510 -14.04 -20.88 -1.21
N LEU A 511 -13.55 -20.65 -2.42
CA LEU A 511 -14.35 -20.04 -3.49
C LEU A 511 -15.40 -20.97 -4.11
N GLY A 512 -15.20 -22.28 -4.00
CA GLY A 512 -16.08 -23.29 -4.57
C GLY A 512 -17.14 -23.84 -3.62
N SER A 513 -17.27 -23.27 -2.41
CA SER A 513 -18.26 -23.70 -1.40
C SER A 513 -19.31 -22.64 -1.12
#